data_4cd13e83436cb2daa162b8926e95743a
#
_entry.id   4cd13e83436cb2daa162b8926e95743a
#
_cell.length_a   1.000
_cell.length_b   1.000
_cell.length_c   1.000
_cell.angle_alpha   90.00
_cell.angle_beta   90.00
_cell.angle_gamma   90.00
#
_symmetry.space_group_name_H-M   'P 1'
#
loop_
_entity.id
_entity.type
_entity.pdbx_description
1 polymer ?
#
loop_
_entity_poly.entity_id
_entity_poly.type
_entity_poly.pdbx_seq_one_letter_code
_entity_poly.pdbx_strand_id
1 'polypeptide(L)'
;MAGYIGSVPVPQATETRDVYTATSNQTTFTTGGYTPNFVSVYLNGVHLARADYTATNGSDVVLAVGAAADDTVEIVSFNTFEVSAQTFTGDVTASGGTFLPTGDTAAGDDAAVGYAAADGLVLTGQGSTSDVTIKNDADATVMSIATGTTGATFAGDVIVPDGDFILGSTAVTSTAAELNILDGVTSTAAELNKLDGVGTLKQAGKETIWVPASAMQPTTSNGCSALTTVETTSGRPDLVVLDFDKDSDEFAQFSVAFPVSWNAGTVTFQVFWAGIAATTDVDWMVDAVAISNNTTIDVAYGTAVVVTDNAQGAVEELNVSAESGALTIAGSPGDDELCFFRIGRDVSGDDMAGDARLVGIKLFFTTDLANDG
;
A
#
# COMPACT_ATOMS: atom_id res chain seq x y z
N MET A 1 -12.52 14.02 -71.08
CA MET A 1 -12.16 15.30 -70.47
C MET A 1 -12.12 15.01 -68.95
N ALA A 2 -10.96 15.05 -68.38
CA ALA A 2 -10.86 14.95 -66.93
C ALA A 2 -11.45 16.23 -66.36
N GLY A 3 -12.54 16.11 -65.60
CA GLY A 3 -13.12 17.24 -64.91
C GLY A 3 -12.14 17.78 -63.88
N TYR A 4 -12.03 19.07 -63.77
CA TYR A 4 -11.28 19.76 -62.74
C TYR A 4 -11.84 19.34 -61.37
N ILE A 5 -11.04 18.60 -60.58
CA ILE A 5 -11.42 18.15 -59.24
C ILE A 5 -10.96 19.22 -58.26
N GLY A 6 -11.81 20.17 -58.02
CA GLY A 6 -11.61 21.24 -57.02
C GLY A 6 -12.78 22.22 -57.09
N SER A 7 -13.17 22.73 -55.93
CA SER A 7 -14.06 23.90 -55.86
C SER A 7 -13.39 25.07 -56.55
N VAL A 8 -14.21 26.01 -57.07
CA VAL A 8 -13.77 27.22 -57.80
C VAL A 8 -12.48 27.77 -57.18
N PRO A 9 -11.40 27.98 -57.97
CA PRO A 9 -10.18 28.56 -57.46
C PRO A 9 -10.48 29.90 -56.77
N VAL A 10 -10.17 29.96 -55.48
CA VAL A 10 -10.17 31.26 -54.80
C VAL A 10 -8.98 32.05 -55.34
N PRO A 11 -9.16 33.29 -55.78
CA PRO A 11 -8.03 34.08 -56.24
C PRO A 11 -6.94 34.16 -55.19
N GLN A 12 -5.72 33.71 -55.51
CA GLN A 12 -4.58 33.73 -54.61
C GLN A 12 -3.88 35.10 -54.50
N ALA A 13 -4.40 36.10 -55.21
CA ALA A 13 -3.97 37.44 -55.07
C ALA A 13 -5.20 38.40 -55.30
N THR A 14 -5.24 39.44 -54.51
CA THR A 14 -6.25 40.49 -54.71
C THR A 14 -5.69 41.49 -55.70
N GLU A 15 -6.34 41.59 -56.86
CA GLU A 15 -6.08 42.65 -57.83
C GLU A 15 -6.83 43.89 -57.38
N THR A 16 -6.13 45.01 -57.26
CA THR A 16 -6.74 46.32 -57.05
C THR A 16 -6.39 47.22 -58.28
N ARG A 17 -7.34 47.92 -58.72
CA ARG A 17 -7.20 48.81 -59.90
C ARG A 17 -7.53 50.25 -59.53
N ASP A 18 -6.52 51.12 -59.54
CA ASP A 18 -6.64 52.48 -59.19
C ASP A 18 -6.50 53.30 -60.53
N VAL A 19 -7.45 54.18 -60.81
CA VAL A 19 -7.47 55.01 -62.03
C VAL A 19 -7.43 56.46 -61.64
N TYR A 20 -6.49 57.22 -62.25
CA TYR A 20 -6.23 58.61 -61.96
C TYR A 20 -6.33 59.44 -63.24
N THR A 21 -6.87 60.64 -63.14
CA THR A 21 -6.71 61.65 -64.14
C THR A 21 -5.57 62.56 -63.69
N ALA A 22 -4.50 62.62 -64.46
CA ALA A 22 -3.29 63.31 -64.07
C ALA A 22 -3.45 64.84 -64.17
N THR A 23 -2.80 65.55 -63.30
CA THR A 23 -2.58 67.01 -63.47
C THR A 23 -1.28 67.22 -64.22
N SER A 24 -1.09 68.48 -64.72
CA SER A 24 0.08 68.80 -65.53
C SER A 24 1.43 68.42 -64.79
N ASN A 25 2.21 67.57 -65.47
CA ASN A 25 3.51 67.11 -65.05
C ASN A 25 3.45 66.32 -63.70
N GLN A 26 2.35 65.61 -63.44
CA GLN A 26 2.21 64.75 -62.22
C GLN A 26 3.03 63.48 -62.37
N THR A 27 3.89 63.20 -61.33
CA THR A 27 4.73 62.02 -61.32
C THR A 27 4.28 61.00 -60.27
N THR A 28 3.67 61.41 -59.15
CA THR A 28 3.37 60.52 -58.03
C THR A 28 1.87 60.20 -57.92
N PHE A 29 1.55 58.92 -57.84
CA PHE A 29 0.19 58.40 -57.70
C PHE A 29 0.15 57.47 -56.49
N THR A 30 -0.62 57.82 -55.47
CA THR A 30 -0.74 57.03 -54.22
C THR A 30 -1.86 55.99 -54.34
N THR A 31 -1.58 54.75 -54.25
CA THR A 31 -2.52 53.61 -54.35
C THR A 31 -3.05 53.17 -53.00
N GLY A 32 -4.03 52.29 -53.01
CA GLY A 32 -4.54 51.64 -51.80
C GLY A 32 -3.54 50.62 -51.13
N GLY A 33 -2.34 50.48 -51.68
CA GLY A 33 -1.29 49.59 -51.25
C GLY A 33 -1.03 48.43 -52.21
N TYR A 34 0.21 48.02 -52.33
CA TYR A 34 0.64 46.86 -53.16
C TYR A 34 1.89 46.16 -52.59
N THR A 35 2.07 44.92 -53.00
CA THR A 35 3.37 44.27 -52.76
C THR A 35 4.43 44.92 -53.67
N PRO A 36 5.55 45.45 -53.14
CA PRO A 36 6.61 46.08 -53.90
C PRO A 36 7.04 45.24 -55.11
N ASN A 37 7.11 45.93 -56.29
CA ASN A 37 7.39 45.33 -57.59
C ASN A 37 6.26 44.48 -58.23
N PHE A 38 5.09 44.35 -57.60
CA PHE A 38 3.95 43.61 -58.14
C PHE A 38 2.84 44.64 -58.60
N VAL A 39 3.21 45.45 -59.46
CA VAL A 39 2.28 46.43 -60.10
C VAL A 39 2.50 46.50 -61.63
N SER A 40 1.44 46.73 -62.32
CA SER A 40 1.46 47.12 -63.76
C SER A 40 0.87 48.52 -63.90
N VAL A 41 1.57 49.42 -64.59
CA VAL A 41 1.19 50.83 -64.76
C VAL A 41 0.89 51.05 -66.20
N TYR A 42 -0.21 51.73 -66.48
CA TYR A 42 -0.66 52.12 -67.84
C TYR A 42 -0.84 53.60 -67.88
N LEU A 43 -0.38 54.21 -68.98
CA LEU A 43 -0.60 55.58 -69.28
C LEU A 43 -1.42 55.67 -70.59
N ASN A 44 -2.60 56.24 -70.51
CA ASN A 44 -3.55 56.31 -71.63
C ASN A 44 -3.80 54.95 -72.33
N GLY A 45 -3.85 53.88 -71.49
CA GLY A 45 -4.04 52.51 -71.95
C GLY A 45 -2.78 51.81 -72.43
N VAL A 46 -1.63 52.46 -72.49
CA VAL A 46 -0.36 51.86 -72.88
C VAL A 46 0.42 51.36 -71.60
N HIS A 47 0.79 50.08 -71.58
CA HIS A 47 1.60 49.50 -70.47
C HIS A 47 2.99 50.11 -70.45
N LEU A 48 3.37 50.71 -69.36
CA LEU A 48 4.71 51.31 -69.18
C LEU A 48 5.76 50.23 -68.84
N ALA A 49 6.96 50.45 -69.39
CA ALA A 49 8.09 49.61 -69.02
C ALA A 49 8.53 49.90 -67.57
N ARG A 50 9.15 48.90 -66.89
CA ARG A 50 9.62 49.03 -65.49
C ARG A 50 10.64 50.18 -65.33
N ALA A 51 11.32 50.63 -66.42
CA ALA A 51 12.24 51.74 -66.36
C ALA A 51 11.52 53.11 -66.32
N ASP A 52 10.24 53.12 -66.66
CA ASP A 52 9.44 54.37 -66.79
C ASP A 52 8.72 54.76 -65.51
N TYR A 53 8.82 53.87 -64.45
CA TYR A 53 8.25 54.15 -63.14
C TYR A 53 8.99 53.47 -62.01
N THR A 54 8.82 53.93 -60.78
CA THR A 54 9.30 53.33 -59.54
C THR A 54 8.10 52.97 -58.68
N ALA A 55 8.07 51.72 -58.20
CA ALA A 55 7.04 51.16 -57.29
C ALA A 55 7.66 50.25 -56.29
N THR A 56 8.42 50.75 -55.29
CA THR A 56 9.21 50.00 -54.33
C THR A 56 8.82 50.19 -52.87
N ASN A 57 7.94 51.20 -52.61
CA ASN A 57 7.55 51.56 -51.24
C ASN A 57 6.25 50.88 -50.75
N GLY A 58 5.51 50.22 -51.63
CA GLY A 58 4.25 49.54 -51.32
C GLY A 58 3.00 50.48 -51.31
N SER A 59 3.13 51.76 -51.53
CA SER A 59 2.01 52.72 -51.54
C SER A 59 1.95 53.64 -52.74
N ASP A 60 3.12 54.12 -53.22
CA ASP A 60 3.17 55.12 -54.29
C ASP A 60 3.84 54.56 -55.54
N VAL A 61 3.27 54.89 -56.68
CA VAL A 61 3.89 54.73 -57.99
C VAL A 61 4.37 56.07 -58.48
N VAL A 62 5.67 56.15 -58.84
CA VAL A 62 6.30 57.39 -59.29
C VAL A 62 6.75 57.18 -60.71
N LEU A 63 6.18 57.97 -61.66
CA LEU A 63 6.56 57.94 -63.05
C LEU A 63 7.91 58.67 -63.26
N ALA A 64 8.77 58.11 -64.14
CA ALA A 64 10.05 58.74 -64.50
C ALA A 64 9.88 60.02 -65.25
N VAL A 65 8.80 60.15 -66.05
CA VAL A 65 8.39 61.35 -66.74
C VAL A 65 6.96 61.71 -66.37
N GLY A 66 6.72 62.94 -65.95
CA GLY A 66 5.40 63.41 -65.50
C GLY A 66 4.36 63.25 -66.56
N ALA A 67 3.15 62.82 -66.20
CA ALA A 67 1.99 62.74 -67.07
C ALA A 67 1.48 64.12 -67.41
N ALA A 68 0.93 64.33 -68.65
CA ALA A 68 0.30 65.56 -69.02
C ALA A 68 -1.07 65.75 -68.29
N ALA A 69 -1.55 66.99 -68.26
CA ALA A 69 -2.91 67.23 -67.76
C ALA A 69 -3.91 66.41 -68.57
N ASP A 70 -4.89 65.80 -67.89
CA ASP A 70 -5.95 64.97 -68.44
C ASP A 70 -5.49 63.59 -68.96
N ASP A 71 -4.21 63.22 -68.80
CA ASP A 71 -3.76 61.84 -69.03
C ASP A 71 -4.39 60.87 -68.00
N THR A 72 -4.76 59.70 -68.50
CA THR A 72 -5.26 58.61 -67.59
C THR A 72 -4.12 57.73 -67.18
N VAL A 73 -3.85 57.64 -65.85
CA VAL A 73 -2.92 56.70 -65.28
C VAL A 73 -3.71 55.60 -64.58
N GLU A 74 -3.52 54.40 -65.05
CA GLU A 74 -4.14 53.22 -64.45
C GLU A 74 -3.06 52.38 -63.83
N ILE A 75 -3.24 52.04 -62.55
CA ILE A 75 -2.31 51.21 -61.78
C ILE A 75 -3.05 49.93 -61.35
N VAL A 76 -2.58 48.79 -61.83
CA VAL A 76 -3.06 47.49 -61.47
C VAL A 76 -2.05 46.93 -60.46
N SER A 77 -2.48 46.78 -59.22
CA SER A 77 -1.64 46.28 -58.14
C SER A 77 -2.11 44.93 -57.66
N PHE A 78 -1.14 44.12 -57.22
CA PHE A 78 -1.38 42.76 -56.63
C PHE A 78 -0.86 42.78 -55.26
N ASN A 79 -1.73 42.39 -54.31
CA ASN A 79 -1.37 42.18 -52.95
C ASN A 79 -1.22 40.63 -52.68
N THR A 80 -0.25 40.25 -51.85
CA THR A 80 -0.12 38.89 -51.43
C THR A 80 -1.33 38.48 -50.61
N PHE A 81 -1.79 37.27 -50.85
CA PHE A 81 -2.85 36.68 -50.06
C PHE A 81 -2.32 36.40 -48.67
N GLU A 82 -2.81 37.10 -47.66
CA GLU A 82 -2.56 36.76 -46.25
C GLU A 82 -3.66 35.84 -45.76
N VAL A 83 -3.27 34.62 -45.38
CA VAL A 83 -4.16 33.66 -44.74
C VAL A 83 -4.27 34.03 -43.26
N SER A 84 -5.14 34.97 -42.94
CA SER A 84 -5.52 35.18 -41.55
C SER A 84 -6.83 34.42 -41.26
N ALA A 85 -6.84 33.53 -40.27
CA ALA A 85 -8.00 32.76 -39.80
C ALA A 85 -8.73 31.95 -40.87
N GLN A 86 -8.12 30.91 -41.40
CA GLN A 86 -8.78 29.96 -42.32
C GLN A 86 -9.68 28.99 -41.53
N THR A 87 -10.96 28.95 -41.90
CA THR A 87 -11.87 27.89 -41.49
C THR A 87 -11.89 26.80 -42.54
N PHE A 88 -11.44 25.61 -42.19
CA PHE A 88 -11.51 24.43 -43.05
C PHE A 88 -12.85 23.72 -42.79
N THR A 89 -13.67 23.56 -43.84
CA THR A 89 -14.98 22.87 -43.74
C THR A 89 -14.89 21.38 -44.11
N GLY A 90 -13.71 20.88 -44.39
CA GLY A 90 -13.39 19.47 -44.68
C GLY A 90 -12.09 19.05 -44.04
N ASP A 91 -11.63 17.82 -44.37
CA ASP A 91 -10.40 17.28 -43.84
C ASP A 91 -9.18 18.14 -44.19
N VAL A 92 -8.31 18.37 -43.21
CA VAL A 92 -7.00 18.99 -43.38
C VAL A 92 -5.96 17.92 -43.56
N THR A 93 -5.43 17.75 -44.76
CA THR A 93 -4.36 16.78 -45.06
C THR A 93 -3.01 17.49 -45.03
N ALA A 94 -2.18 17.13 -44.03
CA ALA A 94 -0.78 17.53 -43.99
C ALA A 94 0.08 16.46 -44.69
N SER A 95 0.36 16.61 -45.98
CA SER A 95 1.21 15.69 -46.75
C SER A 95 2.68 15.87 -46.36
N GLY A 96 3.19 15.01 -45.50
CA GLY A 96 4.60 14.97 -45.10
C GLY A 96 4.99 15.96 -44.00
N GLY A 97 4.02 16.46 -43.21
CA GLY A 97 4.25 17.37 -42.11
C GLY A 97 3.42 17.05 -40.86
N THR A 98 3.72 17.75 -39.80
CA THR A 98 3.01 17.72 -38.51
C THR A 98 2.25 19.02 -38.32
N PHE A 99 1.19 19.00 -37.51
CA PHE A 99 0.60 20.23 -36.98
C PHE A 99 1.58 20.79 -35.93
N LEU A 100 2.20 21.90 -36.23
CA LEU A 100 3.09 22.61 -35.32
C LEU A 100 2.38 23.85 -34.80
N PRO A 101 1.86 23.87 -33.60
CA PRO A 101 1.34 25.08 -32.98
C PRO A 101 2.50 26.05 -32.75
N THR A 102 2.45 27.23 -33.36
CA THR A 102 3.42 28.30 -33.09
C THR A 102 3.07 28.98 -31.78
N GLY A 103 4.04 29.10 -30.88
CA GLY A 103 3.84 29.77 -29.61
C GLY A 103 4.75 29.26 -28.51
N ASP A 104 5.57 28.25 -28.80
CA ASP A 104 6.60 27.81 -27.91
C ASP A 104 7.85 28.71 -28.02
N THR A 105 8.42 29.03 -26.85
CA THR A 105 9.61 29.86 -26.72
C THR A 105 10.90 29.04 -26.52
N ALA A 106 10.81 27.72 -26.44
CA ALA A 106 11.96 26.84 -26.25
C ALA A 106 12.55 26.36 -27.58
N ALA A 107 13.85 26.54 -27.77
CA ALA A 107 14.52 26.16 -29.01
C ALA A 107 14.68 24.64 -29.07
N GLY A 108 13.97 23.98 -29.96
CA GLY A 108 14.26 22.62 -30.41
C GLY A 108 13.16 21.56 -30.23
N ASP A 109 12.10 21.85 -29.49
CA ASP A 109 11.02 20.87 -29.22
C ASP A 109 9.64 21.56 -29.33
N ASP A 110 9.01 21.48 -30.43
CA ASP A 110 7.67 22.03 -30.64
C ASP A 110 6.58 21.05 -30.21
N ALA A 111 5.48 21.55 -29.64
CA ALA A 111 4.28 20.75 -29.49
C ALA A 111 3.77 20.31 -30.84
N ALA A 112 3.60 19.03 -31.08
CA ALA A 112 3.20 18.52 -32.39
C ALA A 112 2.15 17.39 -32.26
N VAL A 113 1.28 17.36 -33.27
CA VAL A 113 0.40 16.23 -33.57
C VAL A 113 0.83 15.67 -34.92
N GLY A 114 1.36 14.45 -34.91
CA GLY A 114 1.95 13.89 -36.12
C GLY A 114 1.67 12.38 -36.25
N TYR A 115 2.24 11.81 -37.32
CA TYR A 115 2.20 10.38 -37.60
C TYR A 115 3.61 9.88 -37.89
N ALA A 116 3.98 8.79 -37.25
CA ALA A 116 5.16 8.00 -37.58
C ALA A 116 4.75 6.59 -37.99
N ALA A 117 5.40 6.01 -39.00
CA ALA A 117 5.03 4.68 -39.51
C ALA A 117 5.18 3.57 -38.47
N ALA A 118 6.12 3.72 -37.52
CA ALA A 118 6.34 2.77 -36.45
C ALA A 118 5.42 2.99 -35.23
N ASP A 119 5.07 4.25 -34.94
CA ASP A 119 4.42 4.64 -33.68
C ASP A 119 2.95 5.02 -33.86
N GLY A 120 2.48 5.23 -35.10
CA GLY A 120 1.14 5.70 -35.40
C GLY A 120 0.94 7.18 -35.09
N LEU A 121 -0.13 7.54 -34.40
CA LEU A 121 -0.38 8.92 -33.95
C LEU A 121 0.63 9.31 -32.86
N VAL A 122 1.37 10.38 -33.13
CA VAL A 122 2.37 10.90 -32.18
C VAL A 122 1.89 12.28 -31.70
N LEU A 123 1.84 12.39 -30.37
CA LEU A 123 1.61 13.65 -29.67
C LEU A 123 2.89 13.99 -28.90
N THR A 124 3.52 15.11 -29.23
CA THR A 124 4.67 15.63 -28.51
C THR A 124 4.35 16.97 -27.89
N GLY A 125 4.95 17.28 -26.78
CA GLY A 125 4.81 18.53 -26.10
C GLY A 125 6.05 18.87 -25.31
N GLN A 126 6.21 20.17 -25.01
CA GLN A 126 7.33 20.65 -24.21
C GLN A 126 6.84 21.70 -23.21
N GLY A 127 6.11 21.27 -22.24
CA GLY A 127 5.70 22.12 -21.13
C GLY A 127 6.77 22.18 -20.04
N SER A 128 6.84 23.24 -19.27
CA SER A 128 7.75 23.33 -18.11
C SER A 128 7.36 22.38 -16.96
N THR A 129 6.12 21.90 -16.95
CA THR A 129 5.58 21.01 -15.93
C THR A 129 5.08 19.69 -16.51
N SER A 130 4.45 19.73 -17.67
CA SER A 130 3.89 18.56 -18.37
C SER A 130 4.09 18.67 -19.86
N ASP A 131 4.59 17.61 -20.49
CA ASP A 131 4.75 17.54 -21.95
C ASP A 131 3.40 17.37 -22.65
N VAL A 132 2.51 16.56 -22.07
CA VAL A 132 1.14 16.37 -22.58
C VAL A 132 0.16 16.54 -21.43
N THR A 133 -0.90 17.29 -21.65
CA THR A 133 -2.02 17.43 -20.72
C THR A 133 -3.33 17.25 -21.46
N ILE A 134 -4.16 16.31 -21.02
CA ILE A 134 -5.53 16.12 -21.49
C ILE A 134 -6.48 16.69 -20.44
N LYS A 135 -7.36 17.58 -20.86
CA LYS A 135 -8.32 18.27 -20.00
C LYS A 135 -9.75 17.93 -20.40
N ASN A 136 -10.69 18.10 -19.49
CA ASN A 136 -12.12 18.02 -19.75
C ASN A 136 -12.69 19.38 -20.17
N ASP A 137 -13.99 19.47 -20.39
CA ASP A 137 -14.72 20.68 -20.78
C ASP A 137 -14.70 21.79 -19.70
N ALA A 138 -14.44 21.46 -18.45
CA ALA A 138 -14.27 22.41 -17.35
C ALA A 138 -12.81 22.85 -17.16
N ASP A 139 -11.92 22.59 -18.14
CA ASP A 139 -10.49 22.91 -18.12
C ASP A 139 -9.70 22.20 -16.97
N ALA A 140 -10.29 21.17 -16.37
CA ALA A 140 -9.60 20.36 -15.37
C ALA A 140 -8.77 19.25 -16.03
N THR A 141 -7.56 19.00 -15.53
CA THR A 141 -6.68 17.95 -16.02
C THR A 141 -7.29 16.58 -15.75
N VAL A 142 -7.35 15.74 -16.78
CA VAL A 142 -7.76 14.32 -16.68
C VAL A 142 -6.54 13.41 -16.69
N MET A 143 -5.59 13.66 -17.59
CA MET A 143 -4.34 12.91 -17.69
C MET A 143 -3.19 13.85 -18.05
N SER A 144 -2.02 13.58 -17.52
CA SER A 144 -0.80 14.31 -17.89
C SER A 144 0.41 13.38 -17.97
N ILE A 145 1.40 13.77 -18.80
CA ILE A 145 2.75 13.23 -18.81
C ILE A 145 3.67 14.36 -18.36
N ALA A 146 4.27 14.20 -17.19
CA ALA A 146 5.15 15.23 -16.65
C ALA A 146 6.44 15.34 -17.46
N THR A 147 6.97 16.56 -17.60
CA THR A 147 8.19 16.85 -18.35
C THR A 147 9.36 15.97 -17.90
N GLY A 148 10.03 15.34 -18.86
CA GLY A 148 11.18 14.49 -18.64
C GLY A 148 10.84 13.11 -18.02
N THR A 149 9.58 12.69 -18.01
CA THR A 149 9.17 11.36 -17.53
C THR A 149 8.54 10.53 -18.62
N THR A 150 8.47 9.22 -18.40
CA THR A 150 7.77 8.25 -19.27
C THR A 150 6.46 7.75 -18.68
N GLY A 151 6.07 8.27 -17.51
CA GLY A 151 4.85 7.89 -16.80
C GLY A 151 3.67 8.81 -17.13
N ALA A 152 2.46 8.23 -17.22
CA ALA A 152 1.22 8.98 -17.31
C ALA A 152 0.58 9.06 -15.92
N THR A 153 0.13 10.26 -15.55
CA THR A 153 -0.62 10.52 -14.31
C THR A 153 -2.07 10.82 -14.63
N PHE A 154 -2.99 10.12 -14.00
CA PHE A 154 -4.42 10.40 -14.06
C PHE A 154 -4.82 11.21 -12.82
N ALA A 155 -5.56 12.28 -13.01
CA ALA A 155 -6.00 13.16 -11.92
C ALA A 155 -7.20 12.59 -11.15
N GLY A 156 -7.88 11.60 -11.71
CA GLY A 156 -9.01 10.88 -11.11
C GLY A 156 -8.84 9.36 -11.21
N ASP A 157 -9.93 8.66 -11.02
CA ASP A 157 -9.97 7.19 -11.06
C ASP A 157 -9.65 6.66 -12.46
N VAL A 158 -8.94 5.53 -12.49
CA VAL A 158 -8.76 4.69 -13.68
C VAL A 158 -9.67 3.49 -13.54
N ILE A 159 -10.75 3.44 -14.33
CA ILE A 159 -11.68 2.31 -14.32
C ILE A 159 -11.19 1.27 -15.31
N VAL A 160 -10.76 0.13 -14.78
CA VAL A 160 -10.36 -1.04 -15.56
C VAL A 160 -11.32 -2.18 -15.20
N PRO A 161 -11.96 -2.85 -16.18
CA PRO A 161 -12.80 -4.01 -15.89
C PRO A 161 -12.01 -5.14 -15.21
N ASP A 162 -12.72 -5.99 -14.46
CA ASP A 162 -12.12 -7.14 -13.81
C ASP A 162 -11.44 -8.07 -14.83
N GLY A 163 -10.20 -8.44 -14.55
CA GLY A 163 -9.38 -9.30 -15.40
C GLY A 163 -8.60 -8.57 -16.51
N ASP A 164 -8.86 -7.30 -16.76
CA ASP A 164 -8.20 -6.51 -17.82
C ASP A 164 -6.97 -5.73 -17.32
N PHE A 165 -6.75 -5.69 -15.99
CA PHE A 165 -5.58 -5.02 -15.42
C PHE A 165 -4.35 -5.93 -15.51
N ILE A 166 -3.39 -5.55 -16.35
CA ILE A 166 -2.17 -6.33 -16.59
C ILE A 166 -0.97 -5.60 -16.01
N LEU A 167 -0.21 -6.26 -15.12
CA LEU A 167 1.08 -5.81 -14.64
C LEU A 167 2.21 -6.61 -15.30
N GLY A 168 3.04 -5.93 -16.08
CA GLY A 168 4.03 -6.60 -16.92
C GLY A 168 3.36 -7.40 -18.03
N SER A 169 3.42 -8.72 -17.97
CA SER A 169 2.75 -9.63 -18.92
C SER A 169 1.67 -10.49 -18.27
N THR A 170 1.34 -10.24 -16.99
CA THR A 170 0.41 -11.07 -16.22
C THR A 170 -0.82 -10.26 -15.85
N ALA A 171 -1.99 -10.80 -16.19
CA ALA A 171 -3.26 -10.18 -15.77
C ALA A 171 -3.44 -10.33 -14.26
N VAL A 172 -3.92 -9.27 -13.61
CA VAL A 172 -4.41 -9.32 -12.22
C VAL A 172 -5.82 -9.88 -12.27
N THR A 173 -5.98 -11.12 -11.86
CA THR A 173 -7.29 -11.80 -11.86
C THR A 173 -8.10 -11.57 -10.60
N SER A 174 -7.48 -10.98 -9.57
CA SER A 174 -8.17 -10.62 -8.33
C SER A 174 -9.14 -9.47 -8.55
N THR A 175 -10.34 -9.62 -8.01
CA THR A 175 -11.35 -8.55 -7.99
C THR A 175 -10.91 -7.40 -7.06
N ALA A 176 -11.50 -6.23 -7.23
CA ALA A 176 -11.24 -5.09 -6.34
C ALA A 176 -11.58 -5.42 -4.87
N ALA A 177 -12.61 -6.22 -4.62
CA ALA A 177 -12.97 -6.66 -3.27
C ALA A 177 -11.88 -7.53 -2.64
N GLU A 178 -11.30 -8.46 -3.40
CA GLU A 178 -10.21 -9.32 -2.94
C GLU A 178 -8.90 -8.53 -2.70
N LEU A 179 -8.60 -7.55 -3.54
CA LEU A 179 -7.44 -6.68 -3.31
C LEU A 179 -7.63 -5.78 -2.07
N ASN A 180 -8.85 -5.28 -1.84
CA ASN A 180 -9.15 -4.45 -0.67
C ASN A 180 -9.08 -5.23 0.66
N ILE A 181 -9.25 -6.57 0.65
CA ILE A 181 -9.04 -7.40 1.85
C ILE A 181 -7.58 -7.31 2.33
N LEU A 182 -6.64 -7.06 1.44
CA LEU A 182 -5.22 -6.91 1.75
C LEU A 182 -4.85 -5.49 2.22
N ASP A 183 -5.80 -4.54 2.18
CA ASP A 183 -5.55 -3.19 2.69
C ASP A 183 -5.28 -3.24 4.21
N GLY A 184 -4.15 -2.65 4.62
CA GLY A 184 -3.70 -2.69 6.01
C GLY A 184 -2.99 -3.98 6.44
N VAL A 185 -2.88 -5.00 5.59
CA VAL A 185 -2.07 -6.21 5.88
C VAL A 185 -0.59 -5.86 5.80
N THR A 186 0.09 -5.94 6.94
CA THR A 186 1.54 -5.70 7.04
C THR A 186 2.37 -6.99 6.97
N SER A 187 1.69 -8.16 6.96
CA SER A 187 2.34 -9.47 6.87
C SER A 187 2.99 -9.67 5.50
N THR A 188 4.17 -10.26 5.50
CA THR A 188 4.86 -10.66 4.26
C THR A 188 4.13 -11.81 3.56
N ALA A 189 4.39 -12.01 2.26
CA ALA A 189 3.84 -13.15 1.52
C ALA A 189 4.25 -14.50 2.14
N ALA A 190 5.45 -14.59 2.71
CA ALA A 190 5.92 -15.81 3.38
C ALA A 190 5.14 -16.10 4.67
N GLU A 191 4.72 -15.06 5.38
CA GLU A 191 3.87 -15.20 6.58
C GLU A 191 2.43 -15.56 6.20
N LEU A 192 1.87 -14.95 5.16
CA LEU A 192 0.54 -15.29 4.66
C LEU A 192 0.49 -16.72 4.11
N ASN A 193 1.53 -17.18 3.43
CA ASN A 193 1.59 -18.54 2.90
C ASN A 193 1.62 -19.62 4.00
N LYS A 194 2.00 -19.29 5.25
CA LYS A 194 1.87 -20.21 6.37
C LYS A 194 0.41 -20.50 6.75
N LEU A 195 -0.53 -19.67 6.29
CA LEU A 195 -1.96 -19.84 6.51
C LEU A 195 -2.62 -20.76 5.47
N ASP A 196 -1.91 -21.06 4.37
CA ASP A 196 -2.42 -21.94 3.32
C ASP A 196 -2.54 -23.38 3.82
N GLY A 197 -3.74 -23.94 3.72
CA GLY A 197 -4.04 -25.30 4.19
C GLY A 197 -4.27 -25.45 5.68
N VAL A 198 -4.22 -24.37 6.48
CA VAL A 198 -4.47 -24.44 7.92
C VAL A 198 -5.97 -24.33 8.19
N GLY A 199 -6.60 -25.44 8.55
CA GLY A 199 -8.05 -25.48 8.85
C GLY A 199 -8.45 -24.72 10.11
N THR A 200 -7.55 -24.59 11.09
CA THR A 200 -7.73 -23.79 12.31
C THR A 200 -6.39 -23.25 12.75
N LEU A 201 -6.28 -21.93 12.85
CA LEU A 201 -5.09 -21.28 13.39
C LEU A 201 -5.06 -21.44 14.92
N LYS A 202 -4.12 -22.20 15.44
CA LYS A 202 -3.74 -22.16 16.84
C LYS A 202 -2.58 -21.17 16.96
N GLN A 203 -2.81 -20.11 17.72
CA GLN A 203 -1.73 -19.14 18.02
C GLN A 203 -0.83 -19.73 19.10
N ALA A 204 0.49 -19.66 18.92
CA ALA A 204 1.45 -19.92 19.99
C ALA A 204 1.16 -18.99 21.17
N GLY A 205 1.27 -19.49 22.38
CA GLY A 205 0.96 -18.71 23.58
C GLY A 205 0.90 -19.53 24.83
N LYS A 206 0.17 -19.03 25.83
CA LYS A 206 0.05 -19.66 27.14
C LYS A 206 -0.98 -20.79 27.11
N GLU A 207 -0.55 -21.96 27.49
CA GLU A 207 -1.36 -23.18 27.60
C GLU A 207 -1.39 -23.70 29.08
N THR A 208 -2.28 -24.62 29.38
CA THR A 208 -2.45 -25.12 30.73
C THR A 208 -2.51 -26.65 30.79
N ILE A 209 -1.93 -27.20 31.85
CA ILE A 209 -2.10 -28.59 32.22
C ILE A 209 -2.73 -28.65 33.63
N TRP A 210 -3.83 -29.36 33.76
CA TRP A 210 -4.42 -29.67 35.06
C TRP A 210 -3.89 -30.97 35.59
N VAL A 211 -3.32 -30.97 36.82
CA VAL A 211 -2.85 -32.15 37.52
C VAL A 211 -3.64 -32.29 38.81
N PRO A 212 -4.61 -33.19 38.91
CA PRO A 212 -5.36 -33.43 40.12
C PRO A 212 -4.50 -34.13 41.20
N ALA A 213 -4.83 -33.95 42.47
CA ALA A 213 -4.15 -34.61 43.57
C ALA A 213 -4.10 -36.18 43.40
N SER A 214 -5.10 -36.74 42.74
CA SER A 214 -5.13 -38.18 42.41
C SER A 214 -4.07 -38.64 41.41
N ALA A 215 -3.43 -37.74 40.70
CA ALA A 215 -2.30 -38.00 39.78
C ALA A 215 -0.94 -37.79 40.48
N MET A 216 -0.94 -37.42 41.73
CA MET A 216 0.25 -37.20 42.55
C MET A 216 0.47 -38.32 43.53
N GLN A 217 1.68 -38.42 44.04
CA GLN A 217 2.02 -39.39 45.11
C GLN A 217 2.86 -38.69 46.19
N PRO A 218 2.61 -38.97 47.48
CA PRO A 218 3.49 -38.52 48.55
C PRO A 218 4.93 -38.96 48.32
N THR A 219 5.90 -38.11 48.64
CA THR A 219 7.31 -38.50 48.59
C THR A 219 7.62 -39.51 49.70
N THR A 220 8.64 -40.38 49.52
CA THR A 220 9.02 -41.39 50.53
C THR A 220 9.56 -40.72 51.81
N SER A 221 10.29 -39.61 51.66
CA SER A 221 10.78 -38.82 52.79
C SER A 221 9.99 -37.50 52.84
N ASN A 222 9.47 -37.16 54.00
CA ASN A 222 8.64 -35.96 54.21
C ASN A 222 7.44 -35.94 53.28
N GLY A 223 6.81 -37.06 53.01
CA GLY A 223 5.61 -37.12 52.17
C GLY A 223 4.38 -36.70 52.94
N CYS A 224 3.47 -36.03 52.24
CA CYS A 224 2.15 -35.71 52.77
C CYS A 224 1.33 -36.98 53.04
N SER A 225 0.13 -36.83 53.61
CA SER A 225 -0.79 -37.94 53.84
C SER A 225 -1.12 -38.70 52.56
N ALA A 226 -1.49 -39.98 52.70
CA ALA A 226 -1.94 -40.79 51.56
C ALA A 226 -3.20 -40.18 50.93
N LEU A 227 -3.39 -40.41 49.63
CA LEU A 227 -4.57 -39.96 48.92
C LEU A 227 -5.87 -40.38 49.60
N THR A 228 -6.74 -39.43 49.89
CA THR A 228 -7.97 -39.64 50.64
C THR A 228 -9.16 -39.05 49.87
N THR A 229 -10.32 -39.73 50.00
CA THR A 229 -11.59 -39.18 49.52
C THR A 229 -12.35 -38.62 50.72
N VAL A 230 -12.74 -37.34 50.65
CA VAL A 230 -13.51 -36.69 51.68
C VAL A 230 -14.91 -36.44 51.12
N GLU A 231 -15.93 -37.11 51.74
CA GLU A 231 -17.34 -36.85 51.41
C GLU A 231 -17.74 -35.51 52.00
N THR A 232 -18.26 -34.61 51.22
CA THR A 232 -18.79 -33.29 51.68
C THR A 232 -20.19 -33.47 52.28
N THR A 233 -21.14 -33.80 51.44
CA THR A 233 -22.51 -34.16 51.82
C THR A 233 -23.02 -35.17 50.81
N SER A 234 -23.72 -36.18 51.27
CA SER A 234 -24.25 -37.23 50.37
C SER A 234 -24.94 -36.66 49.13
N GLY A 235 -24.53 -37.11 47.94
CA GLY A 235 -25.02 -36.66 46.65
C GLY A 235 -24.43 -35.36 46.15
N ARG A 236 -23.37 -34.87 46.77
CA ARG A 236 -22.56 -33.72 46.33
C ARG A 236 -21.16 -34.21 45.94
N PRO A 237 -20.30 -33.30 45.35
CA PRO A 237 -18.94 -33.68 44.98
C PRO A 237 -18.12 -34.16 46.17
N ASP A 238 -17.45 -35.28 46.02
CA ASP A 238 -16.41 -35.75 46.94
C ASP A 238 -15.08 -35.12 46.56
N LEU A 239 -14.28 -34.74 47.56
CA LEU A 239 -12.95 -34.22 47.34
C LEU A 239 -11.95 -35.38 47.40
N VAL A 240 -11.16 -35.52 46.33
CA VAL A 240 -10.01 -36.44 46.31
C VAL A 240 -8.77 -35.60 46.58
N VAL A 241 -8.15 -35.75 47.73
CA VAL A 241 -7.15 -34.80 48.25
C VAL A 241 -5.92 -35.47 48.79
N LEU A 242 -4.85 -34.68 48.86
CA LEU A 242 -3.65 -34.95 49.66
C LEU A 242 -3.60 -33.92 50.79
N ASP A 243 -3.55 -34.36 52.05
CA ASP A 243 -3.47 -33.49 53.22
C ASP A 243 -2.01 -33.26 53.61
N PHE A 244 -1.64 -32.02 53.83
CA PHE A 244 -0.30 -31.55 54.20
C PHE A 244 -0.32 -31.02 55.64
N ASP A 245 0.55 -31.60 56.47
CA ASP A 245 0.65 -31.26 57.89
C ASP A 245 1.01 -29.79 58.11
N LYS A 246 0.53 -29.25 59.22
CA LYS A 246 0.78 -27.88 59.67
C LYS A 246 2.13 -27.66 60.36
N ASP A 247 2.76 -28.73 60.84
CA ASP A 247 3.93 -28.67 61.73
C ASP A 247 5.26 -28.97 61.00
N SER A 248 5.21 -29.51 59.78
CA SER A 248 6.40 -29.89 59.02
C SER A 248 6.18 -29.71 57.50
N ASP A 249 7.26 -29.35 56.79
CA ASP A 249 7.21 -29.32 55.32
C ASP A 249 6.99 -30.74 54.78
N GLU A 250 5.92 -30.91 54.07
CA GLU A 250 5.52 -32.17 53.42
C GLU A 250 5.41 -31.99 51.92
N PHE A 251 5.61 -33.11 51.19
CA PHE A 251 5.71 -33.06 49.74
C PHE A 251 4.90 -34.15 49.03
N ALA A 252 4.37 -33.81 47.86
CA ALA A 252 3.90 -34.76 46.86
C ALA A 252 4.62 -34.48 45.51
N GLN A 253 4.74 -35.53 44.72
CA GLN A 253 5.39 -35.42 43.40
C GLN A 253 4.48 -35.93 42.29
N PHE A 254 4.69 -35.37 41.09
CA PHE A 254 4.09 -35.79 39.82
C PHE A 254 5.06 -35.55 38.69
N SER A 255 4.75 -36.06 37.51
CA SER A 255 5.59 -35.83 36.33
C SER A 255 4.75 -35.38 35.15
N VAL A 256 5.37 -34.56 34.28
CA VAL A 256 4.79 -34.06 33.06
C VAL A 256 5.77 -34.24 31.91
N ALA A 257 5.33 -34.87 30.82
CA ALA A 257 5.99 -34.76 29.54
C ALA A 257 5.30 -33.61 28.76
N PHE A 258 6.02 -32.54 28.56
CA PHE A 258 5.48 -31.39 27.85
C PHE A 258 5.34 -31.69 26.35
N PRO A 259 4.40 -31.04 25.64
CA PRO A 259 4.30 -31.16 24.21
C PRO A 259 5.52 -30.57 23.51
N VAL A 260 5.85 -31.05 22.32
CA VAL A 260 6.93 -30.52 21.47
C VAL A 260 6.77 -29.00 21.18
N SER A 261 5.54 -28.54 21.21
CA SER A 261 5.21 -27.11 21.05
C SER A 261 5.59 -26.25 22.25
N TRP A 262 6.04 -26.80 23.37
CA TRP A 262 6.51 -26.02 24.51
C TRP A 262 7.85 -25.36 24.20
N ASN A 263 7.99 -24.09 24.58
CA ASN A 263 9.20 -23.30 24.33
C ASN A 263 10.39 -23.63 25.24
N ALA A 264 10.28 -24.71 26.02
CA ALA A 264 11.28 -25.16 27.05
C ALA A 264 11.66 -24.06 28.07
N GLY A 265 10.80 -23.06 28.24
CA GLY A 265 10.96 -21.92 29.12
C GLY A 265 10.47 -22.22 30.55
N THR A 266 10.37 -21.14 31.35
CA THR A 266 9.78 -21.19 32.67
C THR A 266 8.29 -21.50 32.61
N VAL A 267 7.79 -22.14 33.67
CA VAL A 267 6.36 -22.37 33.87
C VAL A 267 5.88 -21.56 35.08
N THR A 268 4.57 -21.37 35.17
CA THR A 268 3.92 -20.83 36.37
C THR A 268 2.86 -21.81 36.85
N PHE A 269 2.38 -21.64 38.05
CA PHE A 269 1.37 -22.55 38.58
C PHE A 269 0.31 -21.84 39.42
N GLN A 270 -0.81 -22.50 39.63
CA GLN A 270 -1.90 -22.07 40.47
C GLN A 270 -2.42 -23.29 41.26
N VAL A 271 -2.53 -23.15 42.56
CA VAL A 271 -2.92 -24.25 43.45
C VAL A 271 -4.41 -24.17 43.75
N PHE A 272 -5.08 -25.32 43.71
CA PHE A 272 -6.47 -25.52 44.07
C PHE A 272 -6.52 -26.35 45.35
N TRP A 273 -7.06 -25.81 46.43
CA TRP A 273 -6.96 -26.40 47.71
C TRP A 273 -8.15 -26.06 48.61
N ALA A 274 -8.28 -26.78 49.75
CA ALA A 274 -9.26 -26.49 50.77
C ALA A 274 -8.55 -26.41 52.12
N GLY A 275 -9.05 -25.54 52.99
CA GLY A 275 -8.46 -25.26 54.30
C GLY A 275 -9.35 -25.64 55.45
N ILE A 276 -9.04 -25.07 56.61
CA ILE A 276 -9.83 -25.14 57.84
C ILE A 276 -10.80 -23.96 57.92
N ALA A 277 -11.69 -23.95 58.93
CA ALA A 277 -12.61 -22.84 59.16
C ALA A 277 -11.89 -21.61 59.77
N ALA A 278 -10.96 -21.04 59.03
CA ALA A 278 -10.21 -19.83 59.40
C ALA A 278 -9.79 -19.09 58.13
N THR A 279 -9.41 -17.81 58.26
CA THR A 279 -8.93 -16.97 57.16
C THR A 279 -7.40 -16.80 57.19
N THR A 280 -6.71 -17.83 57.59
CA THR A 280 -5.26 -17.91 57.70
C THR A 280 -4.65 -18.36 56.37
N ASP A 281 -3.40 -18.05 56.15
CA ASP A 281 -2.72 -18.36 54.90
C ASP A 281 -2.00 -19.70 54.89
N VAL A 282 -1.71 -20.17 53.66
CA VAL A 282 -0.86 -21.35 53.39
C VAL A 282 0.16 -20.94 52.34
N ASP A 283 1.41 -21.30 52.58
CA ASP A 283 2.48 -21.16 51.62
C ASP A 283 2.67 -22.45 50.83
N TRP A 284 2.22 -22.44 49.58
CA TRP A 284 2.43 -23.52 48.63
C TRP A 284 3.73 -23.34 47.87
N MET A 285 4.63 -24.31 47.90
CA MET A 285 5.89 -24.28 47.17
C MET A 285 5.92 -25.36 46.08
N VAL A 286 6.52 -25.01 44.93
CA VAL A 286 6.74 -25.96 43.83
C VAL A 286 8.16 -25.82 43.32
N ASP A 287 8.83 -26.96 43.17
CA ASP A 287 10.11 -27.08 42.48
C ASP A 287 10.03 -28.16 41.38
N ALA A 288 10.99 -28.12 40.44
CA ALA A 288 10.96 -29.03 39.30
C ALA A 288 12.37 -29.34 38.77
N VAL A 289 12.49 -30.52 38.12
CA VAL A 289 13.69 -30.93 37.40
C VAL A 289 13.32 -31.75 36.16
N ALA A 290 13.99 -31.50 35.05
CA ALA A 290 13.87 -32.26 33.80
C ALA A 290 14.96 -33.35 33.74
N ILE A 291 14.59 -34.51 33.25
CA ILE A 291 15.47 -35.69 33.11
C ILE A 291 15.49 -36.04 31.60
N SER A 292 16.66 -35.97 31.04
CA SER A 292 16.88 -36.36 29.64
C SER A 292 17.08 -37.85 29.47
N ASN A 293 16.84 -38.32 28.26
CA ASN A 293 17.08 -39.71 27.87
C ASN A 293 18.53 -40.15 28.20
N ASN A 294 18.70 -41.33 28.75
CA ASN A 294 19.99 -41.92 29.15
C ASN A 294 20.75 -41.18 30.28
N THR A 295 20.09 -40.26 31.00
CA THR A 295 20.67 -39.63 32.21
C THR A 295 20.12 -40.27 33.50
N THR A 296 20.81 -40.02 34.62
CA THR A 296 20.33 -40.52 35.94
C THR A 296 19.07 -39.75 36.35
N ILE A 297 18.14 -40.45 37.01
CA ILE A 297 16.98 -39.84 37.65
C ILE A 297 17.36 -39.28 39.05
N ASP A 298 18.48 -39.68 39.60
CA ASP A 298 18.97 -39.23 40.91
C ASP A 298 19.64 -37.84 40.76
N VAL A 299 18.81 -36.81 40.64
CA VAL A 299 19.20 -35.39 40.53
C VAL A 299 18.39 -34.54 41.49
N ALA A 300 18.96 -33.42 41.90
CA ALA A 300 18.28 -32.49 42.78
C ALA A 300 17.23 -31.64 42.01
N TYR A 301 16.11 -31.37 42.66
CA TYR A 301 15.15 -30.37 42.18
C TYR A 301 15.79 -28.98 42.11
N GLY A 302 15.18 -28.10 41.32
CA GLY A 302 15.56 -26.70 41.21
C GLY A 302 15.16 -25.88 42.44
N THR A 303 15.26 -24.57 42.33
CA THR A 303 14.83 -23.67 43.40
C THR A 303 13.29 -23.62 43.41
N ALA A 304 12.70 -23.82 44.59
CA ALA A 304 11.26 -23.73 44.77
C ALA A 304 10.75 -22.30 44.60
N VAL A 305 9.56 -22.18 44.04
CA VAL A 305 8.78 -20.94 43.97
C VAL A 305 7.59 -21.08 44.91
N VAL A 306 7.38 -20.10 45.78
CA VAL A 306 6.31 -20.07 46.77
C VAL A 306 5.19 -19.17 46.31
N VAL A 307 3.94 -19.56 46.59
CA VAL A 307 2.74 -18.75 46.48
C VAL A 307 1.92 -18.82 47.73
N THR A 308 1.67 -17.69 48.36
CA THR A 308 0.84 -17.59 49.58
C THR A 308 -0.62 -17.39 49.16
N ASP A 309 -1.54 -18.14 49.83
CA ASP A 309 -2.97 -17.98 49.58
C ASP A 309 -3.77 -18.17 50.89
N ASN A 310 -4.83 -17.35 51.05
CA ASN A 310 -5.63 -17.36 52.28
C ASN A 310 -6.85 -18.26 52.13
N ALA A 311 -7.11 -19.08 53.20
CA ALA A 311 -8.39 -19.76 53.31
C ALA A 311 -9.55 -18.80 53.44
N GLN A 312 -10.73 -19.16 52.92
CA GLN A 312 -11.88 -18.25 52.84
C GLN A 312 -12.81 -18.32 54.09
N GLY A 313 -12.49 -19.14 55.07
CA GLY A 313 -13.15 -19.10 56.36
C GLY A 313 -14.12 -20.23 56.63
N ALA A 314 -14.38 -21.14 55.71
CA ALA A 314 -15.15 -22.36 55.95
C ALA A 314 -14.39 -23.60 55.50
N VAL A 315 -14.63 -24.71 56.16
CA VAL A 315 -14.12 -26.02 55.75
C VAL A 315 -14.75 -26.37 54.38
N GLU A 316 -13.95 -26.99 53.52
CA GLU A 316 -14.41 -27.42 52.18
C GLU A 316 -14.74 -26.29 51.19
N GLU A 317 -14.42 -25.04 51.49
CA GLU A 317 -14.37 -24.00 50.48
C GLU A 317 -13.17 -24.22 49.54
N LEU A 318 -13.41 -24.09 48.25
CA LEU A 318 -12.36 -24.13 47.26
C LEU A 318 -11.59 -22.82 47.25
N ASN A 319 -10.31 -22.89 47.61
CA ASN A 319 -9.38 -21.79 47.45
C ASN A 319 -8.57 -21.98 46.19
N VAL A 320 -8.31 -20.90 45.46
CA VAL A 320 -7.53 -20.89 44.23
C VAL A 320 -6.49 -19.80 44.34
N SER A 321 -5.25 -20.18 44.46
CA SER A 321 -4.16 -19.22 44.66
C SER A 321 -4.05 -18.23 43.48
N ALA A 322 -3.36 -17.14 43.71
CA ALA A 322 -2.83 -16.34 42.57
C ALA A 322 -1.92 -17.22 41.73
N GLU A 323 -1.70 -16.81 40.48
CA GLU A 323 -0.66 -17.43 39.65
C GLU A 323 0.72 -17.13 40.25
N SER A 324 1.57 -18.14 40.34
CA SER A 324 2.91 -18.01 40.92
C SER A 324 3.84 -17.10 40.06
N GLY A 325 4.97 -16.74 40.63
CA GLY A 325 6.13 -16.30 39.86
C GLY A 325 6.66 -17.39 38.92
N ALA A 326 7.59 -17.02 38.07
CA ALA A 326 8.19 -17.93 37.10
C ALA A 326 9.01 -19.02 37.81
N LEU A 327 8.66 -20.29 37.61
CA LEU A 327 9.39 -21.47 38.06
C LEU A 327 10.35 -21.93 36.97
N THR A 328 11.64 -21.94 37.29
CA THR A 328 12.68 -22.48 36.40
C THR A 328 12.79 -24.00 36.65
N ILE A 329 12.56 -24.81 35.65
CA ILE A 329 12.77 -26.24 35.69
C ILE A 329 14.29 -26.51 35.60
N ALA A 330 14.89 -27.14 36.58
CA ALA A 330 16.30 -27.50 36.52
C ALA A 330 16.58 -28.60 35.48
N GLY A 331 17.83 -28.82 35.10
CA GLY A 331 18.23 -29.97 34.26
C GLY A 331 18.09 -29.73 32.74
N SER A 332 18.00 -28.47 32.29
CA SER A 332 17.92 -28.12 30.87
C SER A 332 16.72 -28.78 30.16
N PRO A 333 15.50 -28.37 30.48
CA PRO A 333 14.29 -28.98 29.96
C PRO A 333 14.19 -28.80 28.42
N GLY A 334 13.59 -29.77 27.73
CA GLY A 334 13.34 -29.83 26.31
C GLY A 334 12.10 -30.65 26.01
N ASP A 335 11.84 -30.91 24.74
CA ASP A 335 10.65 -31.58 24.24
C ASP A 335 10.61 -33.11 24.51
N ASP A 336 11.78 -33.74 24.64
CA ASP A 336 11.93 -35.18 24.90
C ASP A 336 12.25 -35.52 26.38
N GLU A 337 12.24 -34.55 27.28
CA GLU A 337 12.52 -34.72 28.69
C GLU A 337 11.27 -35.00 29.52
N LEU A 338 11.43 -35.84 30.55
CA LEU A 338 10.41 -36.00 31.57
C LEU A 338 10.68 -35.03 32.72
N CYS A 339 9.76 -34.11 32.93
CA CYS A 339 9.85 -33.12 34.01
C CYS A 339 9.16 -33.68 35.28
N PHE A 340 9.93 -33.82 36.36
CA PHE A 340 9.40 -34.13 37.70
C PHE A 340 9.11 -32.81 38.41
N PHE A 341 7.95 -32.75 39.01
CA PHE A 341 7.50 -31.63 39.84
C PHE A 341 7.28 -32.15 41.26
N ARG A 342 7.65 -31.35 42.24
CA ARG A 342 7.33 -31.58 43.63
C ARG A 342 6.57 -30.36 44.15
N ILE A 343 5.37 -30.62 44.72
CA ILE A 343 4.57 -29.61 45.41
C ILE A 343 4.65 -29.85 46.90
N GLY A 344 4.78 -28.82 47.70
CA GLY A 344 4.83 -28.89 49.14
C GLY A 344 4.16 -27.72 49.81
N ARG A 345 3.99 -27.85 51.15
CA ARG A 345 3.63 -26.77 52.04
C ARG A 345 4.89 -26.31 52.77
N ASP A 346 5.16 -25.01 52.76
CA ASP A 346 6.24 -24.37 53.52
C ASP A 346 5.64 -23.82 54.84
N VAL A 347 5.74 -24.57 55.89
CA VAL A 347 5.17 -24.21 57.20
C VAL A 347 5.93 -23.08 57.89
N SER A 348 7.10 -22.69 57.36
CA SER A 348 7.89 -21.62 57.97
C SER A 348 7.34 -20.23 57.64
N GLY A 349 6.56 -20.10 56.55
CA GLY A 349 5.99 -18.86 56.05
C GLY A 349 4.50 -18.72 56.32
N ASP A 350 3.77 -19.82 56.60
CA ASP A 350 2.32 -19.83 56.73
C ASP A 350 1.83 -19.75 58.19
N ASP A 351 0.55 -19.40 58.39
CA ASP A 351 -0.05 -19.28 59.71
C ASP A 351 -1.31 -20.16 59.93
N MET A 352 -1.64 -21.05 58.99
CA MET A 352 -2.78 -21.95 59.12
C MET A 352 -2.56 -23.06 60.16
N ALA A 353 -3.36 -23.04 61.21
CA ALA A 353 -3.25 -23.96 62.37
C ALA A 353 -3.83 -25.36 62.12
N GLY A 354 -4.05 -25.79 60.92
CA GLY A 354 -4.55 -27.10 60.54
C GLY A 354 -3.95 -27.57 59.20
N ASP A 355 -4.27 -28.83 58.83
CA ASP A 355 -3.77 -29.39 57.60
C ASP A 355 -4.38 -28.72 56.36
N ALA A 356 -3.55 -28.54 55.32
CA ALA A 356 -3.98 -27.99 54.03
C ALA A 356 -4.30 -29.15 53.06
N ARG A 357 -5.47 -29.10 52.44
CA ARG A 357 -5.96 -30.13 51.50
C ARG A 357 -5.70 -29.71 50.07
N LEU A 358 -4.77 -30.36 49.41
CA LEU A 358 -4.51 -30.17 47.98
C LEU A 358 -5.56 -30.90 47.13
N VAL A 359 -6.28 -30.19 46.30
CA VAL A 359 -7.20 -30.75 45.28
C VAL A 359 -6.46 -30.96 43.94
N GLY A 360 -5.54 -30.07 43.62
CA GLY A 360 -4.72 -30.17 42.42
C GLY A 360 -3.99 -28.88 42.09
N ILE A 361 -3.24 -28.94 41.01
CA ILE A 361 -2.45 -27.81 40.52
C ILE A 361 -2.73 -27.58 39.02
N LYS A 362 -2.80 -26.36 38.63
CA LYS A 362 -2.79 -25.96 37.22
C LYS A 362 -1.40 -25.44 36.90
N LEU A 363 -0.72 -26.05 35.93
CA LEU A 363 0.52 -25.54 35.38
C LEU A 363 0.21 -24.70 34.15
N PHE A 364 0.94 -23.61 33.97
CA PHE A 364 0.90 -22.78 32.77
C PHE A 364 2.28 -22.84 32.12
N PHE A 365 2.29 -23.05 30.81
CA PHE A 365 3.49 -23.05 29.99
C PHE A 365 3.26 -22.28 28.69
N THR A 366 4.32 -21.86 28.05
CA THR A 366 4.23 -21.10 26.78
C THR A 366 4.62 -22.02 25.65
N THR A 367 3.81 -21.98 24.57
CA THR A 367 4.13 -22.64 23.31
C THR A 367 4.74 -21.65 22.34
N ASP A 368 5.71 -22.08 21.53
CA ASP A 368 6.30 -21.33 20.42
C ASP A 368 5.92 -21.91 19.05
N LEU A 369 5.29 -23.08 19.05
CA LEU A 369 4.73 -23.74 17.87
C LEU A 369 3.21 -23.90 18.03
N ALA A 370 2.52 -23.98 16.91
CA ALA A 370 1.06 -24.15 16.90
C ALA A 370 0.61 -25.58 17.24
N ASN A 371 1.46 -26.56 17.01
CA ASN A 371 1.22 -27.98 17.25
C ASN A 371 2.54 -28.74 17.44
N ASP A 372 2.45 -30.02 17.71
CA ASP A 372 3.58 -30.92 17.99
C ASP A 372 4.16 -31.59 16.73
N GLY A 373 3.77 -31.20 15.54
CA GLY A 373 4.24 -31.82 14.30
C GLY A 373 4.50 -30.87 13.17
#